data_fc0eb2d2f3e046666fd6ae55e3b936d7
#
_entry.id   fc0eb2d2f3e046666fd6ae55e3b936d7
#
_cell.length_a   1.000
_cell.length_b   1.000
_cell.length_c   1.000
_cell.angle_alpha   90.00
_cell.angle_beta   90.00
_cell.angle_gamma   90.00
#
_symmetry.space_group_name_H-M   'P 1'
#
loop_
_entity.id
_entity.type
_entity.pdbx_description
1 polymer ?
#
loop_
_entity_poly.entity_id
_entity_poly.type
_entity_poly.pdbx_seq_one_letter_code
_entity_poly.pdbx_strand_id
1 'polypeptide(L)'
;MPAQTSDQLATFVRQIFPKLDQLSYYDLLGIPTAATEGEIRTAFYRVSSDYHPDRYHMLPDRELKDRLETIYARMCEGYRVLSNPEKRMAYAKVMSEGKHRLTSSERESHAPQNPEDSIKHEEAKKFFRLGMMSLGRKDWKGAVMNFNFARAFEPASAVINQKLAEAQAALGKPGGAAVK
;
A
#
# COMPACT_ATOMS: atom_id res chain seq x y z
N MET A 1 0.29 -2.43 -15.57
CA MET A 1 -0.52 -3.65 -15.66
C MET A 1 -1.92 -3.23 -16.07
N PRO A 2 -2.58 -3.93 -17.01
CA PRO A 2 -3.99 -3.66 -17.30
C PRO A 2 -4.81 -3.84 -16.01
N ALA A 3 -5.90 -3.08 -15.89
CA ALA A 3 -6.84 -3.22 -14.79
C ALA A 3 -7.32 -4.68 -14.73
N GLN A 4 -7.39 -5.26 -13.53
CA GLN A 4 -7.94 -6.61 -13.37
C GLN A 4 -9.39 -6.60 -13.83
N THR A 5 -9.76 -7.62 -14.58
CA THR A 5 -11.16 -7.82 -14.98
C THR A 5 -11.99 -8.24 -13.75
N SER A 6 -13.31 -8.02 -13.81
CA SER A 6 -14.22 -8.46 -12.74
C SER A 6 -14.06 -9.96 -12.40
N ASP A 7 -13.78 -10.79 -13.41
CA ASP A 7 -13.58 -12.24 -13.23
C ASP A 7 -12.27 -12.57 -12.50
N GLN A 8 -11.20 -11.83 -12.80
CA GLN A 8 -9.91 -11.96 -12.10
C GLN A 8 -10.03 -11.56 -10.64
N LEU A 9 -10.75 -10.47 -10.37
CA LEU A 9 -11.04 -10.04 -9.01
C LEU A 9 -11.86 -11.07 -8.25
N ALA A 10 -12.94 -11.58 -8.84
CA ALA A 10 -13.79 -12.58 -8.22
C ALA A 10 -13.01 -13.86 -7.90
N THR A 11 -12.15 -14.29 -8.82
CA THR A 11 -11.26 -15.44 -8.62
C THR A 11 -10.29 -15.20 -7.45
N PHE A 12 -9.65 -14.04 -7.41
CA PHE A 12 -8.76 -13.65 -6.32
C PHE A 12 -9.48 -13.66 -4.96
N VAL A 13 -10.64 -13.00 -4.86
CA VAL A 13 -11.41 -12.93 -3.61
C VAL A 13 -11.85 -14.32 -3.15
N ARG A 14 -12.33 -15.17 -4.05
CA ARG A 14 -12.73 -16.55 -3.73
C ARG A 14 -11.56 -17.40 -3.24
N GLN A 15 -10.35 -17.16 -3.72
CA GLN A 15 -9.15 -17.90 -3.31
C GLN A 15 -8.58 -17.40 -1.98
N ILE A 16 -8.59 -16.09 -1.74
CA ILE A 16 -7.93 -15.48 -0.59
C ILE A 16 -8.85 -15.43 0.64
N PHE A 17 -10.11 -15.05 0.47
CA PHE A 17 -11.02 -14.81 1.59
C PHE A 17 -11.15 -16.02 2.55
N PRO A 18 -11.32 -17.28 2.07
CA PRO A 18 -11.43 -18.44 2.96
C PRO A 18 -10.15 -18.73 3.77
N LYS A 19 -8.99 -18.27 3.28
CA LYS A 19 -7.68 -18.49 3.90
C LYS A 19 -7.16 -17.28 4.66
N LEU A 20 -7.92 -16.19 4.71
CA LEU A 20 -7.45 -14.89 5.16
C LEU A 20 -6.83 -14.91 6.56
N ASP A 21 -7.35 -15.73 7.47
CA ASP A 21 -6.83 -15.86 8.83
C ASP A 21 -5.62 -16.81 8.94
N GLN A 22 -5.33 -17.55 7.87
CA GLN A 22 -4.18 -18.45 7.78
C GLN A 22 -3.00 -17.80 7.04
N LEU A 23 -3.22 -16.67 6.36
CA LEU A 23 -2.20 -15.96 5.62
C LEU A 23 -1.48 -14.96 6.51
N SER A 24 -0.14 -14.98 6.43
CA SER A 24 0.68 -13.95 7.06
C SER A 24 0.55 -12.61 6.33
N TYR A 25 0.96 -11.52 6.96
CA TYR A 25 1.02 -10.22 6.29
C TYR A 25 1.99 -10.20 5.11
N TYR A 26 3.02 -11.02 5.14
CA TYR A 26 3.96 -11.19 4.02
C TYR A 26 3.27 -11.87 2.83
N ASP A 27 2.51 -12.94 3.08
CA ASP A 27 1.75 -13.64 2.04
C ASP A 27 0.71 -12.71 1.39
N LEU A 28 0.00 -11.91 2.18
CA LEU A 28 -1.01 -10.96 1.71
C LEU A 28 -0.42 -9.87 0.81
N LEU A 29 0.82 -9.44 1.09
CA LEU A 29 1.52 -8.47 0.24
C LEU A 29 2.31 -9.13 -0.90
N GLY A 30 2.43 -10.47 -0.90
CA GLY A 30 3.17 -11.23 -1.90
C GLY A 30 4.66 -10.94 -1.86
N ILE A 31 5.25 -10.90 -0.66
CA ILE A 31 6.68 -10.62 -0.41
C ILE A 31 7.29 -11.66 0.53
N PRO A 32 8.62 -11.89 0.46
CA PRO A 32 9.30 -12.77 1.39
C PRO A 32 9.40 -12.14 2.80
N THR A 33 9.56 -12.97 3.82
CA THR A 33 9.75 -12.50 5.22
C THR A 33 11.01 -11.66 5.41
N ALA A 34 12.02 -11.85 4.54
CA ALA A 34 13.26 -11.07 4.52
C ALA A 34 13.15 -9.74 3.73
N ALA A 35 11.96 -9.37 3.23
CA ALA A 35 11.77 -8.18 2.43
C ALA A 35 12.25 -6.91 3.15
N THR A 36 12.90 -6.03 2.41
CA THR A 36 13.32 -4.71 2.89
C THR A 36 12.12 -3.77 3.05
N GLU A 37 12.29 -2.67 3.77
CA GLU A 37 11.25 -1.64 3.93
C GLU A 37 10.78 -1.09 2.56
N GLY A 38 11.72 -0.89 1.63
CA GLY A 38 11.42 -0.45 0.27
C GLY A 38 10.55 -1.44 -0.50
N GLU A 39 10.82 -2.74 -0.38
CA GLU A 39 10.03 -3.81 -1.00
C GLU A 39 8.64 -3.92 -0.37
N ILE A 40 8.52 -3.82 0.95
CA ILE A 40 7.24 -3.80 1.66
C ILE A 40 6.38 -2.65 1.15
N ARG A 41 6.95 -1.46 1.04
CA ARG A 41 6.27 -0.27 0.54
C ARG A 41 5.82 -0.44 -0.90
N THR A 42 6.71 -0.88 -1.77
CA THR A 42 6.41 -1.11 -3.19
C THR A 42 5.30 -2.15 -3.37
N ALA A 43 5.35 -3.24 -2.61
CA ALA A 43 4.34 -4.28 -2.63
C ALA A 43 2.98 -3.76 -2.19
N PHE A 44 2.93 -2.98 -1.10
CA PHE A 44 1.68 -2.40 -0.62
C PHE A 44 1.04 -1.48 -1.67
N TYR A 45 1.83 -0.59 -2.31
CA TYR A 45 1.26 0.28 -3.35
C TYR A 45 0.78 -0.49 -4.57
N ARG A 46 1.44 -1.59 -4.92
CA ARG A 46 0.96 -2.47 -5.98
C ARG A 46 -0.41 -3.05 -5.62
N VAL A 47 -0.54 -3.70 -4.44
CA VAL A 47 -1.82 -4.30 -4.02
C VAL A 47 -2.89 -3.25 -3.78
N SER A 48 -2.54 -2.07 -3.28
CA SER A 48 -3.45 -0.94 -3.12
C SER A 48 -3.97 -0.45 -4.48
N SER A 49 -3.09 -0.38 -5.49
CA SER A 49 -3.50 -0.04 -6.85
C SER A 49 -4.45 -1.07 -7.46
N ASP A 50 -4.21 -2.36 -7.21
CA ASP A 50 -4.92 -3.44 -7.87
C ASP A 50 -6.24 -3.78 -7.18
N TYR A 51 -6.34 -3.64 -5.86
CA TYR A 51 -7.45 -4.12 -5.03
C TYR A 51 -8.16 -3.03 -4.23
N HIS A 52 -7.94 -1.74 -4.53
CA HIS A 52 -8.62 -0.66 -3.81
C HIS A 52 -10.13 -0.74 -4.03
N PRO A 53 -10.96 -0.73 -2.97
CA PRO A 53 -12.43 -0.86 -3.08
C PRO A 53 -13.08 0.15 -4.03
N ASP A 54 -12.58 1.39 -4.05
CA ASP A 54 -13.13 2.46 -4.92
C ASP A 54 -13.08 2.11 -6.42
N ARG A 55 -12.15 1.25 -6.84
CA ARG A 55 -12.09 0.80 -8.24
C ARG A 55 -13.25 -0.11 -8.62
N TYR A 56 -13.85 -0.72 -7.62
CA TYR A 56 -14.85 -1.76 -7.77
C TYR A 56 -16.21 -1.35 -7.19
N HIS A 57 -16.40 -0.05 -6.91
CA HIS A 57 -17.65 0.48 -6.34
C HIS A 57 -18.86 0.22 -7.23
N MET A 58 -18.67 0.12 -8.57
CA MET A 58 -19.72 -0.16 -9.55
C MET A 58 -20.05 -1.65 -9.71
N LEU A 59 -19.33 -2.57 -9.04
CA LEU A 59 -19.66 -3.99 -9.12
C LEU A 59 -21.05 -4.23 -8.51
N PRO A 60 -21.93 -5.01 -9.21
CA PRO A 60 -23.27 -5.30 -8.69
C PRO A 60 -23.25 -6.30 -7.53
N ASP A 61 -22.22 -7.15 -7.44
CA ASP A 61 -22.09 -8.18 -6.41
C ASP A 61 -21.62 -7.56 -5.07
N ARG A 62 -22.58 -7.39 -4.16
CA ARG A 62 -22.33 -6.83 -2.83
C ARG A 62 -21.45 -7.73 -1.97
N GLU A 63 -21.67 -9.04 -2.02
CA GLU A 63 -20.89 -9.98 -1.22
C GLU A 63 -19.42 -9.98 -1.64
N LEU A 64 -19.16 -9.91 -2.95
CA LEU A 64 -17.81 -9.78 -3.49
C LEU A 64 -17.12 -8.48 -3.00
N LYS A 65 -17.86 -7.37 -2.94
CA LYS A 65 -17.32 -6.10 -2.41
C LYS A 65 -16.99 -6.19 -0.93
N ASP A 66 -17.90 -6.69 -0.10
CA ASP A 66 -17.70 -6.79 1.35
C ASP A 66 -16.48 -7.69 1.67
N ARG A 67 -16.32 -8.78 0.93
CA ARG A 67 -15.15 -9.66 1.04
C ARG A 67 -13.86 -8.98 0.58
N LEU A 68 -13.89 -8.23 -0.52
CA LEU A 68 -12.75 -7.47 -1.01
C LEU A 68 -12.32 -6.41 0.01
N GLU A 69 -13.25 -5.66 0.58
CA GLU A 69 -12.99 -4.67 1.62
C GLU A 69 -12.32 -5.31 2.84
N THR A 70 -12.78 -6.49 3.25
CA THR A 70 -12.18 -7.23 4.36
C THR A 70 -10.73 -7.65 4.06
N ILE A 71 -10.47 -8.17 2.85
CA ILE A 71 -9.11 -8.53 2.40
C ILE A 71 -8.23 -7.28 2.36
N TYR A 72 -8.72 -6.20 1.77
CA TYR A 72 -7.98 -4.95 1.64
C TYR A 72 -7.65 -4.33 3.00
N ALA A 73 -8.59 -4.33 3.93
CA ALA A 73 -8.36 -3.88 5.30
C ALA A 73 -7.23 -4.68 5.99
N ARG A 74 -7.16 -6.01 5.74
CA ARG A 74 -6.08 -6.86 6.25
C ARG A 74 -4.74 -6.56 5.57
N MET A 75 -4.70 -6.24 4.29
CA MET A 75 -3.49 -5.79 3.59
C MET A 75 -2.97 -4.46 4.14
N CYS A 76 -3.88 -3.51 4.41
CA CYS A 76 -3.54 -2.24 5.05
C CYS A 76 -2.99 -2.45 6.48
N GLU A 77 -3.59 -3.36 7.25
CA GLU A 77 -3.10 -3.76 8.57
C GLU A 77 -1.67 -4.33 8.46
N GLY A 78 -1.45 -5.25 7.53
CA GLY A 78 -0.14 -5.85 7.27
C GLY A 78 0.93 -4.81 6.94
N TYR A 79 0.61 -3.87 6.07
CA TYR A 79 1.53 -2.78 5.75
C TYR A 79 1.90 -1.95 6.99
N ARG A 80 0.91 -1.56 7.82
CA ARG A 80 1.17 -0.80 9.05
C ARG A 80 2.05 -1.54 10.05
N VAL A 81 1.95 -2.86 10.10
CA VAL A 81 2.80 -3.69 10.95
C VAL A 81 4.20 -3.83 10.36
N LEU A 82 4.31 -4.20 9.10
CA LEU A 82 5.59 -4.52 8.47
C LEU A 82 6.46 -3.29 8.17
N SER A 83 5.85 -2.11 7.96
CA SER A 83 6.56 -0.85 7.73
C SER A 83 7.15 -0.22 9.01
N ASN A 84 6.74 -0.70 10.19
CA ASN A 84 7.29 -0.25 11.47
C ASN A 84 8.24 -1.31 12.02
N PRO A 85 9.54 -0.99 12.26
CA PRO A 85 10.53 -1.98 12.70
C PRO A 85 10.16 -2.67 14.02
N GLU A 86 9.62 -1.94 15.01
CA GLU A 86 9.25 -2.49 16.30
C GLU A 86 8.08 -3.47 16.19
N LYS A 87 7.02 -3.07 15.44
CA LYS A 87 5.87 -3.92 15.17
C LYS A 87 6.25 -5.14 14.35
N ARG A 88 7.16 -4.97 13.40
CA ARG A 88 7.65 -6.07 12.57
C ARG A 88 8.40 -7.10 13.43
N MET A 89 9.22 -6.66 14.42
CA MET A 89 9.87 -7.56 15.37
C MET A 89 8.84 -8.28 16.26
N ALA A 90 7.85 -7.55 16.79
CA ALA A 90 6.76 -8.15 17.57
C ALA A 90 5.98 -9.17 16.73
N TYR A 91 5.72 -8.86 15.48
CA TYR A 91 5.03 -9.76 14.56
C TYR A 91 5.85 -11.02 14.23
N ALA A 92 7.17 -10.89 14.09
CA ALA A 92 8.05 -12.04 13.88
C ALA A 92 7.96 -13.04 15.06
N LYS A 93 7.86 -12.53 16.29
CA LYS A 93 7.65 -13.37 17.48
C LYS A 93 6.28 -14.08 17.43
N VAL A 94 5.22 -13.37 17.09
CA VAL A 94 3.86 -13.94 16.96
C VAL A 94 3.81 -15.02 15.88
N MET A 95 4.52 -14.80 14.76
CA MET A 95 4.64 -15.81 13.71
C MET A 95 5.38 -17.07 14.16
N SER A 96 6.43 -16.94 15.01
CA SER A 96 7.13 -18.10 15.57
C SER A 96 6.25 -18.94 16.50
N GLU A 97 5.16 -18.37 17.05
CA GLU A 97 4.13 -19.04 17.82
C GLU A 97 3.00 -19.65 16.97
N GLY A 98 3.14 -19.62 15.64
CA GLY A 98 2.14 -20.13 14.70
C GLY A 98 0.91 -19.25 14.52
N LYS A 99 0.96 -18.00 14.96
CA LYS A 99 -0.10 -17.02 14.76
C LYS A 99 0.20 -16.13 13.55
N HIS A 100 -0.82 -15.76 12.81
CA HIS A 100 -0.67 -14.98 11.56
C HIS A 100 -1.15 -13.54 11.70
N ARG A 101 -1.57 -13.12 12.91
CA ARG A 101 -2.10 -11.78 13.18
C ARG A 101 -1.72 -11.28 14.57
N LEU A 102 -1.40 -9.98 14.68
CA LEU A 102 -1.24 -9.31 15.97
C LEU A 102 -2.61 -9.14 16.67
N THR A 103 -2.62 -9.16 18.00
CA THR A 103 -3.80 -8.83 18.81
C THR A 103 -4.16 -7.35 18.68
N SER A 104 -5.39 -6.97 19.07
CA SER A 104 -5.84 -5.57 19.00
C SER A 104 -4.95 -4.64 19.82
N SER A 105 -4.55 -5.03 21.02
CA SER A 105 -3.67 -4.25 21.90
C SER A 105 -2.26 -4.03 21.32
N GLU A 106 -1.72 -5.04 20.64
CA GLU A 106 -0.41 -4.94 19.97
C GLU A 106 -0.46 -4.08 18.70
N ARG A 107 -1.64 -3.96 18.08
CA ARG A 107 -1.87 -3.09 16.92
C ARG A 107 -1.95 -1.62 17.28
N GLU A 108 -2.59 -1.29 18.42
CA GLU A 108 -2.89 0.07 18.83
C GLU A 108 -1.71 0.80 19.47
N SER A 109 -0.76 0.06 20.07
CA SER A 109 0.31 0.64 20.86
C SER A 109 1.26 1.58 20.10
N HIS A 110 1.33 1.54 18.77
CA HIS A 110 2.06 2.52 17.94
C HIS A 110 1.51 2.49 16.52
N ALA A 111 0.50 3.26 16.20
CA ALA A 111 0.11 3.50 14.82
C ALA A 111 1.11 4.48 14.18
N PRO A 112 2.01 4.06 13.24
CA PRO A 112 2.48 5.02 12.27
C PRO A 112 1.25 5.36 11.44
N GLN A 113 0.85 6.62 11.50
CA GLN A 113 -0.13 7.17 10.59
C GLN A 113 0.36 6.83 9.18
N ASN A 114 -0.52 6.29 8.34
CA ASN A 114 -0.24 6.23 6.91
C ASN A 114 0.30 7.61 6.52
N PRO A 115 1.42 7.75 5.79
CA PRO A 115 1.95 9.06 5.45
C PRO A 115 0.89 10.02 4.91
N GLU A 116 -0.13 9.47 4.23
CA GLU A 116 -1.25 10.26 3.73
C GLU A 116 -2.23 10.75 4.82
N ASP A 117 -2.25 10.15 6.01
CA ASP A 117 -3.14 10.58 7.10
C ASP A 117 -2.73 11.95 7.68
N SER A 118 -1.46 12.34 7.46
CA SER A 118 -0.96 13.67 7.81
C SER A 118 -1.38 14.76 6.80
N ILE A 119 -1.88 14.36 5.63
CA ILE A 119 -2.36 15.27 4.57
C ILE A 119 -3.82 15.59 4.86
N LYS A 120 -4.14 16.88 4.98
CA LYS A 120 -5.48 17.33 5.35
C LYS A 120 -6.41 17.50 4.15
N HIS A 121 -5.86 17.91 3.01
CA HIS A 121 -6.63 18.22 1.81
C HIS A 121 -6.89 16.95 0.99
N GLU A 122 -8.16 16.62 0.70
CA GLU A 122 -8.52 15.36 0.01
C GLU A 122 -7.93 15.24 -1.41
N GLU A 123 -7.91 16.34 -2.18
CA GLU A 123 -7.27 16.33 -3.49
C GLU A 123 -5.73 16.13 -3.37
N ALA A 124 -5.10 16.69 -2.33
CA ALA A 124 -3.69 16.42 -2.06
C ALA A 124 -3.45 14.94 -1.75
N LYS A 125 -4.32 14.29 -0.94
CA LYS A 125 -4.24 12.84 -0.68
C LYS A 125 -4.35 12.03 -1.97
N LYS A 126 -5.31 12.38 -2.83
CA LYS A 126 -5.52 11.71 -4.11
C LYS A 126 -4.26 11.75 -4.99
N PHE A 127 -3.70 12.95 -5.20
CA PHE A 127 -2.47 13.08 -5.97
C PHE A 127 -1.26 12.46 -5.26
N PHE A 128 -1.20 12.50 -3.94
CA PHE A 128 -0.17 11.81 -3.18
C PHE A 128 -0.20 10.31 -3.42
N ARG A 129 -1.37 9.66 -3.36
CA ARG A 129 -1.53 8.23 -3.70
C ARG A 129 -1.07 7.92 -5.12
N LEU A 130 -1.47 8.73 -6.10
CA LEU A 130 -1.02 8.57 -7.49
C LEU A 130 0.50 8.68 -7.62
N GLY A 131 1.12 9.64 -6.93
CA GLY A 131 2.56 9.80 -6.87
C GLY A 131 3.26 8.57 -6.27
N MET A 132 2.72 8.05 -5.18
CA MET A 132 3.24 6.84 -4.54
C MET A 132 3.10 5.59 -5.43
N MET A 133 1.99 5.48 -6.16
CA MET A 133 1.79 4.41 -7.17
C MET A 133 2.82 4.49 -8.29
N SER A 134 3.09 5.70 -8.79
CA SER A 134 4.13 5.95 -9.81
C SER A 134 5.51 5.56 -9.29
N LEU A 135 5.85 5.88 -8.03
CA LEU A 135 7.09 5.44 -7.38
C LEU A 135 7.22 3.92 -7.36
N GLY A 136 6.16 3.22 -6.98
CA GLY A 136 6.13 1.76 -6.94
C GLY A 136 6.36 1.10 -8.30
N ARG A 137 5.98 1.79 -9.38
CA ARG A 137 6.19 1.37 -10.79
C ARG A 137 7.53 1.85 -11.36
N LYS A 138 8.35 2.55 -10.57
CA LYS A 138 9.58 3.22 -11.02
C LYS A 138 9.33 4.29 -12.10
N ASP A 139 8.10 4.79 -12.21
CA ASP A 139 7.77 5.94 -13.03
C ASP A 139 8.07 7.22 -12.25
N TRP A 140 9.36 7.58 -12.26
CA TRP A 140 9.87 8.74 -11.52
C TRP A 140 9.28 10.07 -12.02
N LYS A 141 9.02 10.18 -13.34
CA LYS A 141 8.41 11.38 -13.93
C LYS A 141 6.97 11.53 -13.49
N GLY A 142 6.17 10.47 -13.56
CA GLY A 142 4.80 10.44 -13.06
C GLY A 142 4.72 10.71 -11.56
N ALA A 143 5.66 10.17 -10.77
CA ALA A 143 5.74 10.42 -9.34
C ALA A 143 5.99 11.91 -9.04
N VAL A 144 6.99 12.53 -9.68
CA VAL A 144 7.29 13.96 -9.51
C VAL A 144 6.09 14.83 -9.89
N MET A 145 5.43 14.52 -11.01
CA MET A 145 4.25 15.25 -11.47
C MET A 145 3.13 15.19 -10.44
N ASN A 146 2.78 13.99 -9.99
CA ASN A 146 1.70 13.80 -9.03
C ASN A 146 1.98 14.43 -7.66
N PHE A 147 3.21 14.33 -7.15
CA PHE A 147 3.58 15.01 -5.91
C PHE A 147 3.60 16.53 -6.03
N ASN A 148 3.93 17.09 -7.20
CA ASN A 148 3.78 18.52 -7.43
C ASN A 148 2.31 18.95 -7.42
N PHE A 149 1.39 18.17 -7.97
CA PHE A 149 -0.04 18.42 -7.84
C PHE A 149 -0.50 18.33 -6.38
N ALA A 150 -0.09 17.31 -5.64
CA ALA A 150 -0.39 17.21 -4.22
C ALA A 150 0.11 18.43 -3.43
N ARG A 151 1.34 18.89 -3.71
CA ARG A 151 1.94 20.07 -3.09
C ARG A 151 1.19 21.37 -3.43
N ALA A 152 0.62 21.47 -4.62
CA ALA A 152 -0.17 22.65 -5.00
C ALA A 152 -1.40 22.84 -4.09
N PHE A 153 -2.00 21.75 -3.61
CA PHE A 153 -3.13 21.80 -2.67
C PHE A 153 -2.69 21.94 -1.20
N GLU A 154 -1.51 21.42 -0.84
CA GLU A 154 -0.99 21.48 0.54
C GLU A 154 0.53 21.72 0.56
N PRO A 155 0.98 22.97 0.31
CA PRO A 155 2.41 23.30 0.16
C PRO A 155 3.25 23.03 1.42
N ALA A 156 2.64 23.17 2.60
CA ALA A 156 3.31 23.02 3.89
C ALA A 156 3.43 21.56 4.37
N SER A 157 2.89 20.59 3.62
CA SER A 157 2.94 19.19 4.01
C SER A 157 4.37 18.64 3.92
N ALA A 158 4.95 18.31 5.08
CA ALA A 158 6.30 17.74 5.16
C ALA A 158 6.41 16.41 4.40
N VAL A 159 5.37 15.58 4.48
CA VAL A 159 5.30 14.27 3.83
C VAL A 159 5.30 14.40 2.31
N ILE A 160 4.51 15.31 1.75
CA ILE A 160 4.49 15.56 0.30
C ILE A 160 5.85 16.06 -0.17
N ASN A 161 6.43 17.02 0.53
CA ASN A 161 7.73 17.60 0.17
C ASN A 161 8.85 16.58 0.25
N GLN A 162 8.84 15.71 1.25
CA GLN A 162 9.81 14.63 1.39
C GLN A 162 9.71 13.64 0.21
N LYS A 163 8.49 13.20 -0.13
CA LYS A 163 8.28 12.25 -1.23
C LYS A 163 8.59 12.84 -2.59
N LEU A 164 8.33 14.12 -2.78
CA LEU A 164 8.74 14.84 -3.98
C LEU A 164 10.27 14.86 -4.12
N ALA A 165 10.99 15.15 -3.06
CA ALA A 165 12.45 15.16 -3.06
C ALA A 165 13.03 13.75 -3.36
N GLU A 166 12.45 12.68 -2.77
CA GLU A 166 12.82 11.30 -3.07
C GLU A 166 12.64 10.97 -4.57
N ALA A 167 11.49 11.36 -5.14
CA ALA A 167 11.18 11.11 -6.55
C ALA A 167 12.12 11.89 -7.50
N GLN A 168 12.43 13.15 -7.17
CA GLN A 168 13.37 13.97 -7.92
C GLN A 168 14.79 13.41 -7.88
N ALA A 169 15.24 12.97 -6.69
CA ALA A 169 16.55 12.34 -6.53
C ALA A 169 16.67 11.03 -7.33
N ALA A 170 15.60 10.25 -7.41
CA ALA A 170 15.55 9.03 -8.20
C ALA A 170 15.55 9.32 -9.71
N LEU A 171 14.87 10.38 -10.13
CA LEU A 171 14.84 10.83 -11.54
C LEU A 171 16.21 11.33 -12.02
N GLY A 172 17.00 11.98 -11.14
CA GLY A 172 18.32 12.52 -11.45
C GLY A 172 19.45 11.48 -11.48
N LYS A 173 19.21 10.24 -11.06
CA LYS A 173 20.23 9.19 -11.12
C LYS A 173 20.38 8.66 -12.57
N PRO A 174 21.63 8.48 -13.08
CA PRO A 174 21.85 7.86 -14.38
C PRO A 174 21.32 6.43 -14.37
N GLY A 175 20.23 6.18 -15.07
CA GLY A 175 19.44 4.93 -15.08
C GLY A 175 17.94 5.13 -14.84
N GLY A 176 17.49 6.32 -14.46
CA GLY A 176 16.08 6.65 -14.25
C GLY A 176 15.33 7.11 -15.52
N ALA A 177 16.00 7.19 -16.64
CA ALA A 177 15.39 7.58 -17.91
C ALA A 177 15.31 6.38 -18.84
N ALA A 178 14.06 6.04 -19.16
CA ALA A 178 13.63 5.19 -20.27
C ALA A 178 13.26 3.74 -19.94
N VAL A 179 11.98 3.53 -19.80
CA VAL A 179 11.36 2.51 -20.65
C VAL A 179 10.41 3.28 -21.58
N LYS A 180 10.74 3.23 -22.90
CA LYS A 180 9.87 3.66 -23.99
C LYS A 180 8.65 2.76 -24.05
#